data_ddc2e080ea579fbf1cf8bd3c4d45ffc0
#
_entry.id   ddc2e080ea579fbf1cf8bd3c4d45ffc0
#
_cell.length_a   1.000
_cell.length_b   1.000
_cell.length_c   1.000
_cell.angle_alpha   90.00
_cell.angle_beta   90.00
_cell.angle_gamma   90.00
#
_symmetry.space_group_name_H-M   'P 1'
#
loop_
_entity.id
_entity.type
_entity.pdbx_description
1 polymer ?
#
loop_
_entity_poly.entity_id
_entity_poly.type
_entity_poly.pdbx_seq_one_letter_code
_entity_poly.pdbx_strand_id
1 'polypeptide(L)' 'MSSPSIVIEPLAQRGKLRWQVRMGRRSLIFHQEQAARAFAAQLHMRLLWLQAL' A
#
# COMPACT_ATOMS: atom_id res chain seq x y z
N MET A 1 7.16 19.01 -6.43
CA MET A 1 7.50 17.73 -5.78
C MET A 1 6.26 16.92 -5.54
N SER A 2 6.26 15.71 -6.02
CA SER A 2 5.13 14.82 -5.79
C SER A 2 5.26 14.21 -4.40
N SER A 3 4.17 14.24 -3.65
CA SER A 3 4.12 13.51 -2.39
C SER A 3 4.10 12.02 -2.69
N PRO A 4 4.66 11.20 -1.79
CA PRO A 4 4.60 9.76 -1.99
C PRO A 4 3.15 9.30 -2.03
N SER A 5 2.82 8.55 -3.06
CA SER A 5 1.48 8.01 -3.21
C SER A 5 1.46 6.54 -2.88
N ILE A 6 0.40 6.12 -2.22
CA ILE A 6 0.19 4.73 -1.87
C ILE A 6 -0.93 4.22 -2.74
N VAL A 7 -0.66 3.15 -3.49
CA VAL A 7 -1.63 2.58 -4.42
C VAL A 7 -1.85 1.11 -4.06
N ILE A 8 -3.11 0.71 -3.97
CA ILE A 8 -3.49 -0.68 -3.77
C ILE A 8 -4.05 -1.19 -5.08
N GLU A 9 -3.46 -2.25 -5.61
CA GLU A 9 -3.87 -2.83 -6.89
C GLU A 9 -4.12 -4.32 -6.73
N PRO A 10 -5.21 -4.83 -7.34
CA PRO A 10 -5.40 -6.27 -7.40
C PRO A 10 -4.36 -6.88 -8.36
N LEU A 11 -3.86 -8.04 -7.99
CA LEU A 11 -2.84 -8.73 -8.76
C LEU A 11 -3.19 -10.21 -8.84
N ALA A 12 -3.36 -10.71 -10.07
CA ALA A 12 -3.57 -12.12 -10.28
C ALA A 12 -2.22 -12.82 -10.37
N GLN A 13 -2.01 -13.79 -9.48
CA GLN A 13 -0.75 -14.49 -9.40
C GLN A 13 -1.02 -15.98 -9.25
N ARG A 14 -0.62 -16.75 -10.24
CA ARG A 14 -0.79 -18.21 -10.24
C ARG A 14 -2.24 -18.63 -9.98
N GLY A 15 -3.18 -17.93 -10.62
CA GLY A 15 -4.59 -18.24 -10.46
C GLY A 15 -5.21 -17.76 -9.16
N LYS A 16 -4.45 -17.06 -8.32
CA LYS A 16 -4.95 -16.53 -7.06
C LYS A 16 -4.91 -15.01 -7.06
N LEU A 17 -5.90 -14.40 -6.45
CA LEU A 17 -5.97 -12.95 -6.35
C LEU A 17 -5.18 -12.48 -5.14
N ARG A 18 -4.27 -11.55 -5.40
CA ARG A 18 -3.46 -10.91 -4.36
C ARG A 18 -3.68 -9.41 -4.42
N TRP A 19 -3.21 -8.71 -3.42
CA TRP A 19 -3.28 -7.25 -3.39
C TRP A 19 -1.88 -6.70 -3.20
N GLN A 20 -1.49 -5.84 -4.13
CA GLN A 20 -0.18 -5.21 -4.11
C GLN A 20 -0.32 -3.78 -3.60
N VAL A 21 0.44 -3.45 -2.56
CA VAL A 21 0.53 -2.09 -2.05
C VAL A 21 1.84 -1.50 -2.55
N ARG A 22 1.73 -0.47 -3.37
CA ARG A 22 2.89 0.21 -3.93
C ARG A 22 3.10 1.54 -3.25
N MET A 23 4.35 1.81 -2.87
CA MET A 23 4.72 3.06 -2.22
C MET A 23 6.11 3.45 -2.71
N GLY A 24 6.15 4.43 -3.59
CA GLY A 24 7.41 4.85 -4.19
C GLY A 24 8.04 3.69 -4.96
N ARG A 25 9.23 3.30 -4.56
CA ARG A 25 9.97 2.22 -5.22
C ARG A 25 9.70 0.86 -4.60
N ARG A 26 8.94 0.82 -3.52
CA ARG A 26 8.67 -0.43 -2.82
C ARG A 26 7.28 -0.93 -3.10
N SER A 27 7.13 -2.23 -3.05
CA SER A 27 5.82 -2.85 -3.15
C SER A 27 5.77 -4.05 -2.22
N LEU A 28 4.59 -4.28 -1.66
CA LEU A 28 4.34 -5.43 -0.80
C LEU A 28 3.10 -6.14 -1.31
N ILE A 29 3.11 -7.46 -1.20
CA ILE A 29 1.98 -8.27 -1.66
C ILE A 29 1.31 -8.90 -0.46
N PHE A 30 -0.02 -8.77 -0.40
CA PHE A 30 -0.83 -9.30 0.67
C PHE A 30 -1.79 -10.34 0.12
N HIS A 31 -2.10 -11.34 0.94
CA HIS A 31 -3.03 -12.40 0.56
C HIS A 31 -4.48 -11.96 0.69
N GLN A 32 -4.75 -10.98 1.52
CA GLN A 32 -6.10 -10.51 1.79
C GLN A 32 -6.18 -9.01 1.58
N GLU A 33 -7.31 -8.59 1.00
CA GLU A 33 -7.53 -7.17 0.74
C GLU A 33 -7.55 -6.36 2.03
N GLN A 34 -8.15 -6.91 3.06
CA GLN A 34 -8.25 -6.23 4.34
C GLN A 34 -6.87 -5.92 4.93
N ALA A 35 -5.96 -6.88 4.80
CA ALA A 35 -4.60 -6.68 5.28
C ALA A 35 -3.88 -5.59 4.49
N ALA A 36 -4.07 -5.56 3.18
CA ALA A 36 -3.46 -4.55 2.35
C ALA A 36 -3.99 -3.17 2.69
N ARG A 37 -5.29 -3.05 2.88
CA ARG A 37 -5.91 -1.77 3.22
C ARG A 37 -5.48 -1.27 4.59
N ALA A 38 -5.38 -2.17 5.56
CA ALA A 38 -4.93 -1.82 6.90
C ALA A 38 -3.49 -1.31 6.88
N PHE A 39 -2.64 -1.99 6.14
CA PHE A 39 -1.25 -1.56 5.99
C PHE A 39 -1.15 -0.19 5.33
N ALA A 40 -1.90 0.00 4.24
CA ALA A 40 -1.87 1.27 3.53
C ALA A 40 -2.38 2.42 4.41
N ALA A 41 -3.41 2.16 5.20
CA ALA A 41 -3.96 3.16 6.11
C ALA A 41 -2.94 3.56 7.16
N GLN A 42 -2.25 2.61 7.76
CA GLN A 42 -1.22 2.89 8.75
C GLN A 42 -0.07 3.67 8.14
N LEU A 43 0.34 3.29 6.95
CA LEU A 43 1.42 3.96 6.27
C LEU A 43 1.04 5.40 5.93
N HIS A 44 -0.20 5.60 5.48
CA HIS A 44 -0.71 6.93 5.17
C HIS A 44 -0.72 7.82 6.42
N MET A 45 -1.14 7.29 7.54
CA MET A 45 -1.14 8.02 8.80
C MET A 45 0.27 8.41 9.22
N ARG A 46 1.24 7.52 9.04
CA ARG A 46 2.62 7.82 9.35
C ARG A 46 3.16 8.95 8.49
N LEU A 47 2.85 8.93 7.22
CA LEU A 47 3.31 9.97 6.30
C LEU A 47 2.72 11.32 6.66
N LEU A 48 1.43 11.35 7.02
CA LEU A 48 0.80 12.58 7.49
C LEU A 48 1.45 13.10 8.76
N TRP A 49 1.77 12.20 9.66
CA TRP A 49 2.42 12.55 10.93
C TRP A 49 3.78 13.22 10.69
N LEU A 50 4.57 12.64 9.79
CA LEU A 50 5.87 13.18 9.48
C LEU A 50 5.78 14.54 8.80
N GLN A 51 4.74 14.75 8.02
CA GLN A 51 4.54 16.03 7.36
C GLN A 51 4.06 17.11 8.31
N ALA A 52 3.44 16.72 9.41
CA ALA A 52 2.93 17.65 10.41
C ALA A 52 4.04 18.17 11.33
N LEU A 53 5.18 17.53 11.32
CA LEU A 53 6.32 17.98 12.12
C LEU A 53 7.11 19.03 11.37
#